data_ec9e22a97ef402f058409160b128612a
#
_entry.id   ec9e22a97ef402f058409160b128612a
#
_cell.length_a   1.000
_cell.length_b   1.000
_cell.length_c   1.000
_cell.angle_alpha   90.00
_cell.angle_beta   90.00
_cell.angle_gamma   90.00
#
_symmetry.space_group_name_H-M   'P 1'
#
loop_
_entity.id
_entity.type
_entity.pdbx_description
1 polymer ?
#
loop_
_entity_poly.entity_id
_entity_poly.type
_entity_poly.pdbx_seq_one_letter_code
_entity_poly.pdbx_strand_id
1 'polypeptide(L)' 'MLKKPPRVRDNNGALQVRLRLDGRDHFINRIGRFDDPVAQARGQAICFEIWRDAQQGDLDLSSNRYRSLVGGRD' A
#
# COMPACT_ATOMS: atom_id res chain seq x y z
N MET A 1 6.40 -1.43 14.55
CA MET A 1 5.01 -0.97 14.54
C MET A 1 4.89 0.37 13.84
N LEU A 2 3.86 0.54 13.06
CA LEU A 2 3.63 1.79 12.33
C LEU A 2 2.94 2.80 13.22
N LYS A 3 3.50 3.99 13.32
CA LYS A 3 2.90 5.04 14.12
C LYS A 3 1.85 5.82 13.36
N LYS A 4 1.91 5.77 12.04
CA LYS A 4 0.94 6.43 11.17
C LYS A 4 0.84 5.66 9.87
N PRO A 5 -0.23 5.89 9.10
CA PRO A 5 -0.41 5.13 7.87
C PRO A 5 0.70 5.39 6.88
N PRO A 6 1.03 4.40 6.07
CA PRO A 6 1.93 4.64 4.94
C PRO A 6 1.31 5.60 3.94
N ARG A 7 2.11 6.09 3.04
CA ARG A 7 1.65 7.06 2.05
C ARG A 7 1.88 6.53 0.65
N VAL A 8 1.05 7.03 -0.27
CA VAL A 8 1.27 6.78 -1.68
C VAL A 8 2.37 7.72 -2.17
N ARG A 9 3.06 7.31 -3.22
CA ARG A 9 4.10 8.11 -3.81
C ARG A 9 4.08 7.94 -5.32
N ASP A 10 4.70 8.90 -5.98
CA ASP A 10 4.86 8.89 -7.43
C ASP A 10 6.18 8.21 -7.77
N ASN A 11 6.11 7.12 -8.51
CA ASN A 11 7.28 6.42 -8.98
C ASN A 11 7.26 6.46 -10.50
N ASN A 12 7.79 7.53 -11.07
CA ASN A 12 7.83 7.75 -12.52
C ASN A 12 6.44 7.67 -13.15
N GLY A 13 5.48 8.26 -12.47
CA GLY A 13 4.11 8.27 -12.97
C GLY A 13 3.25 7.13 -12.50
N ALA A 14 3.83 6.14 -11.88
CA ALA A 14 3.08 5.02 -11.32
C ALA A 14 2.85 5.25 -9.84
N LEU A 15 1.68 4.89 -9.38
CA LEU A 15 1.35 4.98 -7.97
C LEU A 15 2.01 3.83 -7.22
N GLN A 16 2.64 4.15 -6.11
CA GLN A 16 3.31 3.16 -5.29
C GLN A 16 3.03 3.45 -3.84
N VAL A 17 2.81 2.42 -3.05
CA VAL A 17 2.73 2.54 -1.60
C VAL A 17 4.06 2.12 -1.02
N ARG A 18 4.62 2.98 -0.20
CA ARG A 18 5.89 2.69 0.46
C ARG A 18 5.68 2.68 1.96
N LEU A 19 6.25 1.69 2.61
CA LEU A 19 6.26 1.67 4.06
C LEU A 19 7.59 1.10 4.55
N ARG A 20 7.95 1.49 5.74
CA ARG A 20 9.17 1.01 6.37
C ARG A 20 8.81 0.21 7.59
N LEU A 21 9.30 -1.01 7.65
CA LEU A 21 8.99 -1.92 8.73
C LEU A 21 10.24 -2.72 9.08
N ASP A 22 10.59 -2.74 10.35
CA ASP A 22 11.76 -3.47 10.85
C ASP A 22 13.04 -3.09 10.11
N GLY A 23 13.18 -1.80 9.81
CA GLY A 23 14.37 -1.31 9.14
C GLY A 23 14.43 -1.57 7.66
N ARG A 24 13.38 -2.12 7.09
CA ARG A 24 13.32 -2.41 5.67
C ARG A 24 12.22 -1.61 5.00
N ASP A 25 12.47 -1.21 3.77
CA ASP A 25 11.46 -0.57 2.95
C ASP A 25 10.68 -1.62 2.18
N HIS A 26 9.38 -1.48 2.18
CA HIS A 26 8.47 -2.35 1.45
C HIS A 26 7.67 -1.51 0.49
N PHE A 27 7.39 -2.08 -0.68
CA PHE A 27 6.70 -1.36 -1.74
C PHE A 27 5.55 -2.20 -2.28
N ILE A 28 4.42 -1.53 -2.53
CA ILE A 28 3.29 -2.14 -3.20
C ILE A 28 3.09 -1.40 -4.51
N ASN A 29 3.19 -2.12 -5.61
CA ASN A 29 3.14 -1.57 -6.95
C ASN A 29 1.89 -2.04 -7.69
N ARG A 30 1.76 -1.62 -8.93
CA ARG A 30 0.68 -2.07 -9.82
C ARG A 30 -0.71 -1.62 -9.35
N ILE A 31 -0.75 -0.49 -8.68
CA ILE A 31 -2.01 0.07 -8.24
C ILE A 31 -2.65 0.85 -9.36
N GLY A 32 -1.84 1.56 -10.15
CA GLY A 32 -2.31 2.37 -11.24
C GLY A 32 -1.39 3.56 -11.44
N ARG A 33 -1.90 4.58 -12.13
CA ARG A 33 -1.13 5.79 -12.37
C ARG A 33 -1.30 6.73 -11.21
N PHE A 34 -0.25 7.48 -10.91
CA PHE A 34 -0.28 8.42 -9.81
C PHE A 34 -1.32 9.52 -10.03
N ASP A 35 -1.53 9.91 -11.28
CA ASP A 35 -2.47 10.97 -11.61
C ASP A 35 -3.91 10.48 -11.83
N ASP A 36 -4.16 9.22 -11.62
CA ASP A 36 -5.49 8.65 -11.79
C ASP A 36 -6.25 8.69 -10.45
N PRO A 37 -7.37 9.40 -10.37
CA PRO A 37 -8.11 9.49 -9.11
C PRO A 37 -8.57 8.13 -8.57
N VAL A 38 -8.89 7.20 -9.43
CA VAL A 38 -9.29 5.86 -9.00
C VAL A 38 -8.11 5.12 -8.37
N ALA A 39 -6.95 5.23 -9.00
CA ALA A 39 -5.74 4.63 -8.43
C ALA A 39 -5.38 5.26 -7.10
N GLN A 40 -5.53 6.58 -6.98
CA GLN A 40 -5.30 7.27 -5.72
C GLN A 40 -6.21 6.74 -4.62
N ALA A 41 -7.47 6.55 -4.92
CA ALA A 41 -8.42 6.02 -3.94
C ALA A 41 -8.03 4.60 -3.52
N ARG A 42 -7.63 3.78 -4.45
CA ARG A 42 -7.16 2.43 -4.13
C ARG A 42 -5.91 2.44 -3.27
N GLY A 43 -4.96 3.32 -3.61
CA GLY A 43 -3.74 3.46 -2.83
C GLY A 43 -4.01 3.88 -1.41
N GLN A 44 -4.91 4.83 -1.22
CA GLN A 44 -5.28 5.27 0.12
C GLN A 44 -5.95 4.16 0.91
N ALA A 45 -6.79 3.37 0.27
CA ALA A 45 -7.44 2.24 0.94
C ALA A 45 -6.41 1.20 1.38
N ILE A 46 -5.44 0.92 0.54
CA ILE A 46 -4.37 -0.02 0.88
C ILE A 46 -3.56 0.51 2.06
N CYS A 47 -3.23 1.79 2.05
CA CYS A 47 -2.49 2.39 3.16
C CYS A 47 -3.26 2.25 4.47
N PHE A 48 -4.55 2.47 4.44
CA PHE A 48 -5.37 2.36 5.64
C PHE A 48 -5.44 0.92 6.13
N GLU A 49 -5.59 -0.05 5.22
CA GLU A 49 -5.65 -1.45 5.60
C GLU A 49 -4.33 -1.91 6.21
N ILE A 50 -3.22 -1.49 5.64
CA ILE A 50 -1.90 -1.82 6.19
C ILE A 50 -1.77 -1.26 7.61
N TRP A 51 -2.15 0.00 7.78
CA TRP A 51 -2.05 0.64 9.07
C TRP A 51 -2.93 -0.05 10.11
N ARG A 52 -4.16 -0.37 9.74
CA ARG A 52 -5.09 -1.05 10.63
C ARG A 52 -4.54 -2.41 11.05
N ASP A 53 -4.04 -3.17 10.08
CA ASP A 53 -3.49 -4.49 10.36
C ASP A 53 -2.26 -4.40 11.27
N ALA A 54 -1.44 -3.38 11.05
CA ALA A 54 -0.26 -3.17 11.90
C ALA A 54 -0.67 -2.88 13.34
N GLN A 55 -1.73 -2.10 13.52
CA GLN A 55 -2.23 -1.79 14.87
C GLN A 55 -2.75 -3.04 15.58
N GLN A 56 -3.28 -3.99 14.83
CA GLN A 56 -3.83 -5.21 15.37
C GLN A 56 -2.79 -6.33 15.47
N GLY A 57 -1.60 -6.10 14.98
CA GLY A 57 -0.56 -7.12 14.97
C GLY A 57 -0.72 -8.15 13.87
N ASP A 58 -1.55 -7.89 12.90
CA ASP A 58 -1.86 -8.83 11.82
C ASP A 58 -1.17 -8.52 10.51
N LEU A 59 -0.27 -7.58 10.50
CA LEU A 59 0.38 -7.15 9.28
C LEU A 59 1.25 -8.26 8.69
N ASP A 60 0.98 -8.62 7.45
CA ASP A 60 1.72 -9.65 6.77
C ASP A 60 1.99 -9.20 5.33
N LEU A 61 3.19 -8.72 5.10
CA LEU A 61 3.59 -8.22 3.79
C LEU A 61 4.05 -9.32 2.85
N SER A 62 4.23 -10.51 3.35
CA SER A 62 4.63 -11.63 2.51
C SER A 62 3.47 -12.24 1.74
N SER A 63 2.26 -11.96 2.17
CA SER A 63 1.08 -12.48 1.50
C SER A 63 0.68 -11.57 0.35
N ASN A 64 -0.23 -12.03 -0.49
CA ASN A 64 -0.78 -11.21 -1.56
C ASN A 64 -2.00 -10.42 -1.13
N ARG A 65 -2.23 -10.35 0.17
CA ARG A 65 -3.43 -9.73 0.70
C ARG A 65 -3.66 -8.32 0.20
N TYR A 66 -2.61 -7.49 0.25
CA TYR A 66 -2.75 -6.10 -0.15
C TYR A 66 -2.78 -5.94 -1.65
N ARG A 67 -2.13 -6.83 -2.36
CA ARG A 67 -2.15 -6.79 -3.81
C ARG A 67 -3.52 -7.13 -4.37
N SER A 68 -4.25 -7.99 -3.69
CA SER A 68 -5.58 -8.34 -4.13
C SER A 68 -6.57 -7.19 -3.98
N LEU A 69 -6.25 -6.22 -3.13
CA LEU A 69 -7.07 -5.03 -3.00
C LEU A 69 -6.95 -4.08 -4.18
N VAL A 70 -5.95 -4.30 -4.98
CA VAL A 70 -5.63 -3.39 -6.01
C VAL A 70 -6.42 -3.62 -7.23
N GLY A 71 -7.30 -4.27 -7.33
CA GLY A 71 -7.94 -4.32 -8.47
C GLY A 71 -8.35 -5.53 -8.99
N GLY A 72 -8.28 -6.28 -8.22
CA GLY A 72 -8.94 -7.24 -8.61
C GLY A 72 -8.45 -8.26 -9.44
N ARG A 73 -8.02 -8.25 -10.36
CA ARG A 73 -7.72 -9.32 -11.02
C ARG A 73 -6.64 -9.30 -11.73
N ASP A 74 -6.25 -10.02 -11.96
CA ASP A 74 -5.18 -10.04 -12.53
C ASP A 74 -5.17 -10.46 -13.55
#